data_a8cc6b33cb810f4de5d5c46eebd33272
#
_entry.id   a8cc6b33cb810f4de5d5c46eebd33272
#
_cell.length_a   1.000
_cell.length_b   1.000
_cell.length_c   1.000
_cell.angle_alpha   90.00
_cell.angle_beta   90.00
_cell.angle_gamma   90.00
#
_symmetry.space_group_name_H-M   'P 1'
#
loop_
_entity.id
_entity.type
_entity.pdbx_description
1 polymer ?
#
loop_
_entity_poly.entity_id
_entity_poly.type
_entity_poly.pdbx_seq_one_letter_code
_entity_poly.pdbx_strand_id
1 'polypeptide(L)'
;MASIRREISIAATAERVWDALRDVGALHTRLVPGFVTDCRLDGDARVVTFANGIVAREVIVDVSDEQRRIAWTAVGGRLTHHNASAQVFAEGQSSRVVWIADLLPHEMAPPIAGMIEQGLAAMQQALGHA
;
A
#
# COMPACT_ATOMS: atom_id res chain seq x y z
N MET A 1 12.72 10.45 -14.20
CA MET A 1 12.11 10.64 -12.88
C MET A 1 11.12 9.51 -12.62
N ALA A 2 11.06 9.08 -11.39
CA ALA A 2 10.28 7.89 -11.04
C ALA A 2 9.21 8.23 -10.03
N SER A 3 8.08 8.75 -10.54
CA SER A 3 6.84 8.92 -9.82
C SER A 3 5.80 7.99 -10.43
N ILE A 4 5.20 7.17 -9.58
CA ILE A 4 4.20 6.19 -9.99
C ILE A 4 2.89 6.56 -9.32
N ARG A 5 1.81 6.63 -10.10
CA ARG A 5 0.47 6.82 -9.58
C ARG A 5 -0.44 5.77 -10.20
N ARG A 6 -1.09 5.01 -9.34
CA ARG A 6 -2.08 4.00 -9.76
C ARG A 6 -3.30 4.10 -8.87
N GLU A 7 -4.45 3.72 -9.39
CA GLU A 7 -5.68 3.72 -8.60
C GLU A 7 -6.56 2.55 -8.96
N ILE A 8 -7.47 2.19 -8.05
CA ILE A 8 -8.43 1.12 -8.26
C ILE A 8 -9.73 1.46 -7.54
N SER A 9 -10.85 1.03 -8.13
CA SER A 9 -12.17 1.12 -7.50
C SER A 9 -12.42 -0.14 -6.68
N ILE A 10 -13.01 0.04 -5.50
CA ILE A 10 -13.34 -1.06 -4.59
C ILE A 10 -14.82 -0.99 -4.24
N ALA A 11 -15.53 -2.11 -4.38
CA ALA A 11 -16.95 -2.22 -4.06
C ALA A 11 -17.15 -2.38 -2.54
N ALA A 12 -16.71 -1.38 -1.80
CA ALA A 12 -16.84 -1.27 -0.36
C ALA A 12 -16.80 0.21 0.03
N THR A 13 -17.39 0.55 1.16
CA THR A 13 -17.39 1.94 1.62
C THR A 13 -15.98 2.42 1.95
N ALA A 14 -15.78 3.74 1.87
CA ALA A 14 -14.51 4.34 2.21
C ALA A 14 -14.11 4.05 3.66
N GLU A 15 -15.08 4.01 4.59
CA GLU A 15 -14.81 3.69 5.99
C GLU A 15 -14.26 2.28 6.13
N ARG A 16 -14.84 1.31 5.44
CA ARG A 16 -14.40 -0.08 5.50
C ARG A 16 -13.00 -0.26 4.91
N VAL A 17 -12.75 0.37 3.77
CA VAL A 17 -11.44 0.30 3.11
C VAL A 17 -10.39 0.99 3.97
N TRP A 18 -10.70 2.16 4.49
CA TRP A 18 -9.77 2.87 5.36
C TRP A 18 -9.48 2.11 6.66
N ASP A 19 -10.49 1.46 7.23
CA ASP A 19 -10.30 0.66 8.45
C ASP A 19 -9.25 -0.44 8.25
N ALA A 20 -9.23 -1.08 7.08
CA ALA A 20 -8.22 -2.08 6.73
C ALA A 20 -6.86 -1.43 6.43
N LEU A 21 -6.86 -0.32 5.69
CA LEU A 21 -5.63 0.36 5.28
C LEU A 21 -4.86 0.95 6.47
N ARG A 22 -5.57 1.53 7.44
CA ARG A 22 -4.95 2.13 8.62
C ARG A 22 -4.39 1.11 9.62
N ASP A 23 -4.76 -0.14 9.50
CA ASP A 23 -4.26 -1.22 10.35
C ASP A 23 -2.92 -1.70 9.81
N VAL A 24 -1.88 -0.92 10.09
CA VAL A 24 -0.57 -1.01 9.43
C VAL A 24 0.17 -2.32 9.68
N GLY A 25 -0.19 -3.06 10.71
CA GLY A 25 0.41 -4.37 11.03
C GLY A 25 -0.37 -5.55 10.46
N ALA A 26 -1.46 -5.32 9.76
CA ALA A 26 -2.36 -6.38 9.30
C ALA A 26 -2.50 -6.43 7.76
N LEU A 27 -1.43 -6.10 7.04
CA LEU A 27 -1.44 -6.12 5.57
C LEU A 27 -1.79 -7.50 5.02
N HIS A 28 -1.24 -8.54 5.62
CA HIS A 28 -1.36 -9.91 5.14
C HIS A 28 -2.72 -10.55 5.44
N THR A 29 -3.49 -9.97 6.35
CA THR A 29 -4.78 -10.53 6.77
C THR A 29 -5.97 -9.68 6.36
N ARG A 30 -5.82 -8.36 6.32
CA ARG A 30 -6.95 -7.45 6.12
C ARG A 30 -6.94 -6.71 4.79
N LEU A 31 -5.76 -6.44 4.23
CA LEU A 31 -5.67 -5.54 3.09
C LEU A 31 -5.26 -6.24 1.80
N VAL A 32 -4.16 -6.98 1.82
CA VAL A 32 -3.56 -7.56 0.62
C VAL A 32 -3.14 -9.03 0.84
N PRO A 33 -4.05 -9.88 1.34
CA PRO A 33 -3.70 -11.30 1.52
C PRO A 33 -3.30 -11.93 0.18
N GLY A 34 -2.28 -12.77 0.22
CA GLY A 34 -1.73 -13.40 -0.98
C GLY A 34 -0.63 -12.59 -1.67
N PHE A 35 -0.71 -11.28 -1.66
CA PHE A 35 0.37 -10.40 -2.12
C PHE A 35 1.44 -10.23 -1.03
N VAL A 36 1.00 -10.05 0.21
CA VAL A 36 1.85 -10.02 1.41
C VAL A 36 1.54 -11.28 2.21
N THR A 37 2.59 -12.02 2.58
CA THR A 37 2.46 -13.28 3.33
C THR A 37 2.70 -13.10 4.82
N ASP A 38 3.41 -12.06 5.22
CA ASP A 38 3.66 -11.75 6.62
C ASP A 38 3.88 -10.26 6.80
N CYS A 39 3.46 -9.75 7.95
CA CYS A 39 3.66 -8.35 8.31
C CYS A 39 3.76 -8.28 9.83
N ARG A 40 4.82 -7.67 10.35
CA ARG A 40 4.98 -7.50 11.80
C ARG A 40 5.43 -6.08 12.10
N LEU A 41 4.94 -5.57 13.21
CA LEU A 41 5.33 -4.24 13.69
C LEU A 41 6.68 -4.29 14.38
N ASP A 42 7.46 -3.23 14.21
CA ASP A 42 8.76 -3.04 14.83
C ASP A 42 8.97 -1.54 15.07
N GLY A 43 8.54 -1.07 16.25
CA GLY A 43 8.54 0.35 16.57
C GLY A 43 7.59 1.12 15.65
N ASP A 44 8.10 2.14 14.97
CA ASP A 44 7.36 2.95 14.01
C ASP A 44 7.39 2.37 12.59
N ALA A 45 7.92 1.16 12.44
CA ALA A 45 8.03 0.48 11.16
C ALA A 45 7.21 -0.80 11.16
N ARG A 46 6.96 -1.31 9.95
CA ARG A 46 6.47 -2.66 9.73
C ARG A 46 7.46 -3.40 8.85
N VAL A 47 7.64 -4.68 9.09
CA VAL A 47 8.46 -5.56 8.26
C VAL A 47 7.53 -6.42 7.45
N VAL A 48 7.58 -6.25 6.14
CA VAL A 48 6.63 -6.83 5.19
C VAL A 48 7.35 -7.91 4.38
N THR A 49 6.78 -9.10 4.34
CA THR A 49 7.25 -10.18 3.47
C THR A 49 6.25 -10.35 2.34
N PHE A 50 6.72 -10.16 1.11
CA PHE A 50 5.90 -10.31 -0.08
C PHE A 50 5.90 -11.77 -0.57
N ALA A 51 4.89 -12.14 -1.35
CA ALA A 51 4.76 -13.49 -1.88
C ALA A 51 5.94 -13.93 -2.75
N ASN A 52 6.65 -12.98 -3.36
CA ASN A 52 7.86 -13.25 -4.15
C ASN A 52 9.11 -13.45 -3.28
N GLY A 53 8.99 -13.39 -1.96
CA GLY A 53 10.10 -13.61 -1.03
C GLY A 53 10.85 -12.33 -0.64
N ILE A 54 10.57 -11.21 -1.26
CA ILE A 54 11.19 -9.92 -0.89
C ILE A 54 10.69 -9.51 0.49
N VAL A 55 11.60 -9.05 1.33
CA VAL A 55 11.30 -8.50 2.65
C VAL A 55 11.66 -7.02 2.64
N ALA A 56 10.71 -6.17 3.03
CA ALA A 56 10.91 -4.72 3.06
C ALA A 56 10.60 -4.19 4.47
N ARG A 57 11.43 -3.25 4.91
CA ARG A 57 11.15 -2.48 6.12
C ARG A 57 10.52 -1.16 5.70
N GLU A 58 9.31 -0.90 6.17
CA GLU A 58 8.55 0.29 5.84
C GLU A 58 8.31 1.11 7.10
N VAL A 59 8.94 2.27 7.17
CA VAL A 59 8.73 3.21 8.27
C VAL A 59 7.43 3.96 7.99
N ILE A 60 6.52 3.99 8.96
CA ILE A 60 5.26 4.71 8.83
C ILE A 60 5.52 6.18 9.09
N VAL A 61 5.26 7.01 8.10
CA VAL A 61 5.50 8.45 8.16
C VAL A 61 4.30 9.18 8.74
N ASP A 62 3.09 8.79 8.31
CA ASP A 62 1.86 9.45 8.76
C ASP A 62 0.66 8.55 8.57
N VAL A 63 -0.31 8.65 9.48
CA VAL A 63 -1.64 8.04 9.36
C VAL A 63 -2.65 9.13 9.68
N SER A 64 -3.42 9.55 8.67
CA SER A 64 -4.42 10.60 8.82
C SER A 64 -5.83 10.01 8.64
N ASP A 65 -6.56 9.89 9.74
CA ASP A 65 -7.95 9.43 9.69
C ASP A 65 -8.83 10.46 8.97
N GLU A 66 -8.54 11.72 9.15
CA GLU A 66 -9.30 12.81 8.52
C GLU A 66 -9.23 12.74 7.00
N GLN A 67 -8.02 12.50 6.47
CA GLN A 67 -7.79 12.42 5.02
C GLN A 67 -7.92 11.00 4.49
N ARG A 68 -8.06 9.99 5.35
CA ARG A 68 -8.02 8.57 4.98
C ARG A 68 -6.76 8.27 4.16
N ARG A 69 -5.62 8.70 4.68
CA ARG A 69 -4.35 8.62 3.97
C ARG A 69 -3.26 8.07 4.89
N ILE A 70 -2.48 7.14 4.38
CA ILE A 70 -1.29 6.62 5.02
C ILE A 70 -0.08 6.95 4.15
N ALA A 71 1.03 7.31 4.78
CA ALA A 71 2.30 7.54 4.10
C ALA A 71 3.39 6.71 4.76
N TRP A 72 4.29 6.16 3.96
CA TRP A 72 5.39 5.35 4.46
C TRP A 72 6.61 5.48 3.55
N THR A 73 7.77 5.06 4.06
CA THR A 73 8.99 4.97 3.28
C THR A 73 9.63 3.61 3.47
N ALA A 74 9.94 2.93 2.37
CA ALA A 74 10.73 1.71 2.40
C ALA A 74 12.20 2.08 2.53
N VAL A 75 12.91 1.40 3.44
CA VAL A 75 14.33 1.66 3.71
C VAL A 75 15.15 0.42 3.42
N GLY A 76 16.35 0.64 2.88
CA GLY A 76 17.28 -0.43 2.53
C GLY A 76 17.04 -0.99 1.13
N GLY A 77 17.71 -2.11 0.83
CA GLY A 77 17.65 -2.72 -0.47
C GLY A 77 18.28 -1.88 -1.57
N ARG A 78 17.68 -1.91 -2.76
CA ARG A 78 18.20 -1.23 -3.94
C ARG A 78 17.69 0.21 -4.09
N LEU A 79 16.74 0.62 -3.25
CA LEU A 79 16.19 1.97 -3.31
C LEU A 79 17.10 2.95 -2.56
N THR A 80 17.41 4.08 -3.18
CA THR A 80 18.17 5.17 -2.56
C THR A 80 17.27 6.29 -2.06
N HIS A 81 16.04 6.31 -2.54
CA HIS A 81 14.97 7.20 -2.07
C HIS A 81 13.64 6.50 -2.27
N HIS A 82 12.74 6.64 -1.32
CA HIS A 82 11.38 6.13 -1.45
C HIS A 82 10.45 6.90 -0.53
N ASN A 83 9.32 7.29 -1.06
CA ASN A 83 8.19 7.79 -0.29
C ASN A 83 6.92 7.38 -1.00
N ALA A 84 5.96 6.86 -0.26
CA ALA A 84 4.71 6.40 -0.83
C ALA A 84 3.53 6.82 0.01
N SER A 85 2.36 6.88 -0.61
CA SER A 85 1.11 7.12 0.09
C SER A 85 -0.01 6.31 -0.57
N ALA A 86 -1.01 5.97 0.24
CA ALA A 86 -2.27 5.41 -0.24
C ALA A 86 -3.39 6.19 0.43
N GLN A 87 -4.37 6.61 -0.36
CA GLN A 87 -5.48 7.43 0.11
C GLN A 87 -6.79 6.89 -0.41
N VAL A 88 -7.81 6.88 0.45
CA VAL A 88 -9.14 6.38 0.13
C VAL A 88 -10.07 7.55 -0.12
N PHE A 89 -10.78 7.51 -1.25
CA PHE A 89 -11.80 8.50 -1.61
C PHE A 89 -13.16 7.82 -1.68
N ALA A 90 -14.15 8.42 -1.04
CA ALA A 90 -15.52 7.91 -1.07
C ALA A 90 -16.15 8.18 -2.43
N GLU A 91 -16.86 7.17 -2.96
CA GLU A 91 -17.63 7.27 -4.20
C GLU A 91 -18.98 6.61 -3.96
N GLY A 92 -19.85 7.28 -3.20
CA GLY A 92 -21.13 6.70 -2.79
C GLY A 92 -20.93 5.51 -1.87
N GLN A 93 -21.47 4.34 -2.25
CA GLN A 93 -21.30 3.10 -1.49
C GLN A 93 -20.01 2.36 -1.86
N SER A 94 -19.26 2.89 -2.81
CA SER A 94 -17.97 2.37 -3.24
C SER A 94 -16.86 3.32 -2.83
N SER A 95 -15.63 2.97 -3.16
CA SER A 95 -14.47 3.80 -2.89
C SER A 95 -13.43 3.64 -3.97
N ARG A 96 -12.47 4.54 -3.96
CA ARG A 96 -11.33 4.53 -4.85
C ARG A 96 -10.07 4.68 -4.00
N VAL A 97 -9.08 3.84 -4.23
CA VAL A 97 -7.78 3.93 -3.57
C VAL A 97 -6.75 4.45 -4.57
N VAL A 98 -6.06 5.51 -4.21
CA VAL A 98 -4.98 6.09 -5.00
C VAL A 98 -3.66 5.83 -4.29
N TRP A 99 -2.75 5.17 -4.99
CA TRP A 99 -1.43 4.82 -4.47
C TRP A 99 -0.38 5.58 -5.28
N ILE A 100 0.42 6.37 -4.60
CA ILE A 100 1.49 7.17 -5.21
C ILE A 100 2.81 6.77 -4.59
N ALA A 101 3.85 6.64 -5.41
CA ALA A 101 5.20 6.36 -4.94
C ALA A 101 6.20 7.19 -5.73
N ASP A 102 7.12 7.82 -5.00
CA ASP A 102 8.26 8.54 -5.58
C ASP A 102 9.52 7.81 -5.14
N LEU A 103 10.40 7.49 -6.07
CA LEU A 103 11.55 6.64 -5.76
C LEU A 103 12.76 6.89 -6.65
N LEU A 104 13.89 6.45 -6.16
CA LEU A 104 15.16 6.42 -6.88
C LEU A 104 15.87 5.10 -6.54
N PRO A 105 16.67 4.52 -7.41
CA PRO A 105 16.99 4.99 -8.77
C PRO A 105 15.83 4.77 -9.74
N HIS A 106 15.83 5.49 -10.85
CA HIS A 106 14.75 5.47 -11.84
C HIS A 106 14.48 4.08 -12.43
N GLU A 107 15.49 3.27 -12.58
CA GLU A 107 15.36 1.92 -13.12
C GLU A 107 14.53 0.98 -12.25
N MET A 108 14.29 1.35 -10.99
CA MET A 108 13.42 0.58 -10.11
C MET A 108 11.93 0.85 -10.33
N ALA A 109 11.58 1.87 -11.13
CA ALA A 109 10.19 2.23 -11.34
C ALA A 109 9.35 1.11 -11.99
N PRO A 110 9.79 0.46 -13.09
CA PRO A 110 8.96 -0.60 -13.69
C PRO A 110 8.65 -1.76 -12.72
N PRO A 111 9.62 -2.36 -12.00
CA PRO A 111 9.28 -3.43 -11.06
C PRO A 111 8.41 -2.96 -9.90
N ILE A 112 8.61 -1.74 -9.40
CA ILE A 112 7.78 -1.20 -8.32
C ILE A 112 6.36 -0.92 -8.82
N ALA A 113 6.20 -0.37 -10.03
CA ALA A 113 4.87 -0.16 -10.62
C ALA A 113 4.11 -1.48 -10.74
N GLY A 114 4.77 -2.55 -11.16
CA GLY A 114 4.16 -3.88 -11.22
C GLY A 114 3.70 -4.38 -9.85
N MET A 115 4.51 -4.15 -8.82
CA MET A 115 4.13 -4.53 -7.45
C MET A 115 2.93 -3.72 -6.95
N ILE A 116 2.89 -2.42 -7.24
CA ILE A 116 1.75 -1.57 -6.86
C ILE A 116 0.47 -2.06 -7.52
N GLU A 117 0.52 -2.41 -8.81
CA GLU A 117 -0.64 -2.94 -9.54
C GLU A 117 -1.12 -4.26 -8.93
N GLN A 118 -0.20 -5.15 -8.57
CA GLN A 118 -0.54 -6.41 -7.90
C GLN A 118 -1.15 -6.15 -6.51
N GLY A 119 -0.59 -5.20 -5.77
CA GLY A 119 -1.10 -4.83 -4.46
C GLY A 119 -2.51 -4.28 -4.52
N LEU A 120 -2.80 -3.40 -5.47
CA LEU A 120 -4.15 -2.86 -5.67
C LEU A 120 -5.14 -3.95 -6.07
N ALA A 121 -4.74 -4.87 -6.96
CA ALA A 121 -5.60 -5.99 -7.34
C ALA A 121 -5.91 -6.90 -6.15
N ALA A 122 -4.92 -7.17 -5.30
CA ALA A 122 -5.11 -7.97 -4.07
C ALA A 122 -6.06 -7.25 -3.10
N MET A 123 -5.95 -5.94 -2.99
CA MET A 123 -6.81 -5.11 -2.15
C MET A 123 -8.27 -5.18 -2.62
N GLN A 124 -8.50 -5.04 -3.90
CA GLN A 124 -9.83 -5.17 -4.49
C GLN A 124 -10.40 -6.57 -4.26
N GLN A 125 -9.60 -7.61 -4.44
CA GLN A 125 -10.02 -8.99 -4.22
C GLN A 125 -10.43 -9.22 -2.77
N ALA A 126 -9.69 -8.65 -1.82
CA ALA A 126 -9.96 -8.84 -0.39
C ALA A 126 -11.15 -8.03 0.11
N LEU A 127 -11.31 -6.79 -0.37
CA LEU A 127 -12.27 -5.84 0.23
C LEU A 127 -13.55 -5.68 -0.57
N GLY A 128 -13.52 -5.95 -1.86
CA GLY A 128 -14.73 -5.90 -2.66
C GLY A 128 -14.47 -5.69 -4.13
N HIS A 129 -14.83 -6.67 -4.91
CA HIS A 129 -14.92 -6.55 -6.36
C HIS A 129 -16.34 -6.93 -6.78
N ALA A 130 -16.76 -6.33 -7.85
CA ALA A 130 -18.12 -6.58 -8.36
C ALA A 130 -18.23 -7.99 -8.92
#